data_6a800fbf660148734a3c89ad81a1fd61
#
_entry.id   6a800fbf660148734a3c89ad81a1fd61
#
_cell.length_a   1.000
_cell.length_b   1.000
_cell.length_c   1.000
_cell.angle_alpha   90.00
_cell.angle_beta   90.00
_cell.angle_gamma   90.00
#
_symmetry.space_group_name_H-M   'P 1'
#
loop_
_entity.id
_entity.type
_entity.pdbx_description
1 polymer ?
#
loop_
_entity_poly.entity_id
_entity_poly.type
_entity_poly.pdbx_seq_one_letter_code
_entity_poly.pdbx_strand_id
1 'polypeptide(L)'
;AKRLPGILPEMSRDEMIQCTEIHSVAGLTGREHPIIAQRPFRAPHHTVSAIGLAGGGSFPRPGEISLAHNGVLFLDELPEFRSDVLEVLRQPLEDGEVTVSRVSGSVTFPSRFMLVCAMNPCKCGWYGHPSGRCRCSEKDVRRYHSKISGPLLDRIDIIVEVPALEYDELRSRTPAESSAEIKKRVDVARERQHARFAGDGSMCNARIGSAGLREFCALNAECEELMKAAFSAMNLSGRSYDRILRVARTIADLAGEENIAPEHIAEAIQYRTYDPTGGV
;
A
#
# COMPACT_ATOMS: atom_id res chain seq x y z
N ALA A 1 -5.91 9.81 4.12
CA ALA A 1 -4.66 9.53 3.40
C ALA A 1 -3.60 10.64 3.57
N LYS A 2 -3.91 11.94 3.43
CA LYS A 2 -2.94 13.07 3.47
C LYS A 2 -2.07 13.14 4.75
N ARG A 3 -2.46 12.51 5.85
CA ARG A 3 -1.67 12.44 7.11
C ARG A 3 -0.66 11.30 7.14
N LEU A 4 -0.74 10.34 6.20
CA LEU A 4 0.14 9.18 6.16
C LEU A 4 1.64 9.53 6.11
N PRO A 5 2.11 10.49 5.29
CA PRO A 5 3.53 10.84 5.30
C PRO A 5 4.04 11.28 6.67
N GLY A 6 3.20 11.92 7.48
CA GLY A 6 3.55 12.40 8.82
C GLY A 6 3.69 11.33 9.89
N ILE A 7 3.26 10.09 9.64
CA ILE A 7 3.43 8.94 10.54
C ILE A 7 4.49 7.95 10.03
N LEU A 8 4.98 8.12 8.80
CA LEU A 8 6.07 7.33 8.28
C LEU A 8 7.40 7.73 8.93
N PRO A 9 8.36 6.80 9.04
CA PRO A 9 9.71 7.11 9.50
C PRO A 9 10.37 8.21 8.66
N GLU A 10 11.26 8.96 9.25
CA GLU A 10 12.02 9.97 8.51
C GLU A 10 12.85 9.33 7.39
N MET A 11 13.12 10.11 6.34
CA MET A 11 13.97 9.64 5.25
C MET A 11 15.43 9.64 5.68
N SER A 12 16.15 8.58 5.32
CA SER A 12 17.60 8.58 5.39
C SER A 12 18.18 9.60 4.39
N ARG A 13 19.46 9.92 4.55
CA ARG A 13 20.16 10.80 3.60
C ARG A 13 20.12 10.27 2.17
N ASP A 14 20.28 8.96 2.00
CA ASP A 14 20.27 8.32 0.68
C ASP A 14 18.87 8.35 0.08
N GLU A 15 17.81 8.11 0.87
CA GLU A 15 16.42 8.28 0.41
C GLU A 15 16.14 9.74 -0.03
N MET A 16 16.62 10.74 0.70
CA MET A 16 16.47 12.15 0.32
C MET A 16 17.18 12.46 -1.01
N ILE A 17 18.39 11.93 -1.22
CA ILE A 17 19.14 12.11 -2.47
C ILE A 17 18.36 11.49 -3.63
N GLN A 18 17.93 10.23 -3.52
CA GLN A 18 17.17 9.54 -4.56
C GLN A 18 15.88 10.31 -4.93
N CYS A 19 15.11 10.76 -3.93
CA CYS A 19 13.92 11.56 -4.16
C CYS A 19 14.26 12.87 -4.87
N THR A 20 15.33 13.53 -4.46
CA THR A 20 15.76 14.80 -5.06
C THR A 20 16.18 14.63 -6.51
N GLU A 21 16.93 13.59 -6.84
CA GLU A 21 17.34 13.26 -8.21
C GLU A 21 16.14 13.07 -9.12
N ILE A 22 15.15 12.24 -8.70
CA ILE A 22 13.93 12.00 -9.48
C ILE A 22 13.16 13.30 -9.70
N HIS A 23 12.97 14.11 -8.66
CA HIS A 23 12.24 15.37 -8.75
C HIS A 23 13.00 16.41 -9.58
N SER A 24 14.33 16.39 -9.53
CA SER A 24 15.18 17.26 -10.36
C SER A 24 15.06 16.93 -11.83
N VAL A 25 15.11 15.64 -12.20
CA VAL A 25 14.88 15.19 -13.60
C VAL A 25 13.47 15.56 -14.09
N ALA A 26 12.47 15.56 -13.20
CA ALA A 26 11.13 16.02 -13.51
C ALA A 26 11.01 17.57 -13.64
N GLY A 27 12.03 18.33 -13.22
CA GLY A 27 12.01 19.80 -13.16
C GLY A 27 11.17 20.36 -12.00
N LEU A 28 11.01 19.59 -10.93
CA LEU A 28 10.20 19.94 -9.74
C LEU A 28 11.04 20.44 -8.57
N THR A 29 12.38 20.50 -8.70
CA THR A 29 13.26 21.13 -7.73
C THR A 29 13.61 22.54 -8.17
N GLY A 30 13.83 23.46 -7.22
CA GLY A 30 14.16 24.86 -7.48
C GLY A 30 15.02 25.45 -6.38
N ARG A 31 15.32 26.75 -6.49
CA ARG A 31 16.17 27.44 -5.50
C ARG A 31 15.57 27.46 -4.09
N GLU A 32 14.24 27.47 -3.98
CA GLU A 32 13.54 27.50 -2.68
C GLU A 32 13.46 26.11 -2.04
N HIS A 33 13.37 25.05 -2.87
CA HIS A 33 13.30 23.66 -2.43
C HIS A 33 14.33 22.81 -3.19
N PRO A 34 15.62 22.96 -2.86
CA PRO A 34 16.69 22.27 -3.58
C PRO A 34 16.76 20.77 -3.24
N ILE A 35 16.24 20.38 -2.07
CA ILE A 35 16.27 19.00 -1.56
C ILE A 35 14.87 18.57 -1.14
N ILE A 36 14.49 17.35 -1.49
CA ILE A 36 13.27 16.71 -1.02
C ILE A 36 13.56 16.05 0.32
N ALA A 37 13.24 16.74 1.41
CA ALA A 37 13.50 16.28 2.78
C ALA A 37 12.31 15.54 3.44
N GLN A 38 11.12 15.61 2.85
CA GLN A 38 9.92 14.93 3.34
C GLN A 38 9.50 13.84 2.37
N ARG A 39 8.93 12.75 2.90
CA ARG A 39 8.41 11.66 2.07
C ARG A 39 7.36 12.18 1.10
N PRO A 40 7.55 11.98 -0.23
CA PRO A 40 6.62 12.45 -1.23
C PRO A 40 5.22 11.88 -1.02
N PHE A 41 4.19 12.71 -1.27
CA PHE A 41 2.80 12.29 -1.33
C PHE A 41 2.23 12.68 -2.68
N ARG A 42 1.98 11.67 -3.52
CA ARG A 42 1.42 11.87 -4.86
C ARG A 42 -0.01 11.36 -4.90
N ALA A 43 -0.91 12.17 -5.42
CA ALA A 43 -2.33 11.86 -5.50
C ALA A 43 -2.86 12.27 -6.88
N PRO A 44 -2.52 11.53 -7.95
CA PRO A 44 -3.01 11.84 -9.28
C PRO A 44 -4.51 11.63 -9.36
N HIS A 45 -5.19 12.50 -10.13
CA HIS A 45 -6.61 12.35 -10.42
C HIS A 45 -6.86 11.12 -11.30
N HIS A 46 -8.02 10.47 -11.19
CA HIS A 46 -8.34 9.25 -11.94
C HIS A 46 -8.33 9.42 -13.47
N THR A 47 -8.33 10.65 -13.98
CA THR A 47 -8.17 10.96 -15.41
C THR A 47 -6.72 10.95 -15.90
N VAL A 48 -5.74 10.67 -15.04
CA VAL A 48 -4.34 10.56 -15.42
C VAL A 48 -4.17 9.51 -16.53
N SER A 49 -3.28 9.78 -17.47
CA SER A 49 -2.94 8.79 -18.51
C SER A 49 -1.90 7.78 -18.00
N ALA A 50 -1.79 6.61 -18.65
CA ALA A 50 -0.74 5.64 -18.36
C ALA A 50 0.67 6.25 -18.44
N ILE A 51 0.89 7.16 -19.39
CA ILE A 51 2.16 7.91 -19.52
C ILE A 51 2.35 8.87 -18.34
N GLY A 52 1.30 9.57 -17.90
CA GLY A 52 1.36 10.44 -16.73
C GLY A 52 1.70 9.66 -15.46
N LEU A 53 1.15 8.44 -15.32
CA LEU A 53 1.39 7.59 -14.18
C LEU A 53 2.79 6.95 -14.19
N ALA A 54 3.19 6.29 -15.29
CA ALA A 54 4.48 5.59 -15.40
C ALA A 54 5.65 6.47 -15.79
N GLY A 55 5.38 7.53 -16.49
CA GLY A 55 6.40 8.35 -17.14
C GLY A 55 6.46 8.13 -18.65
N GLY A 56 7.19 8.99 -19.32
CA GLY A 56 7.31 8.95 -20.79
C GLY A 56 7.65 10.30 -21.39
N GLY A 57 7.19 10.49 -22.63
CA GLY A 57 7.49 11.67 -23.45
C GLY A 57 8.57 11.41 -24.47
N SER A 58 8.87 12.44 -25.30
CA SER A 58 9.95 12.37 -26.31
C SER A 58 11.31 12.19 -25.64
N PHE A 59 11.51 12.85 -24.50
CA PHE A 59 12.59 12.60 -23.56
C PHE A 59 11.98 11.86 -22.37
N PRO A 60 12.51 10.67 -22.01
CA PRO A 60 12.00 9.91 -20.89
C PRO A 60 12.00 10.74 -19.60
N ARG A 61 10.81 10.97 -19.03
CA ARG A 61 10.62 11.67 -17.75
C ARG A 61 9.92 10.76 -16.76
N PRO A 62 10.23 10.87 -15.45
CA PRO A 62 9.54 10.10 -14.43
C PRO A 62 8.06 10.52 -14.35
N GLY A 63 7.18 9.54 -14.12
CA GLY A 63 5.76 9.74 -13.86
C GLY A 63 5.45 9.80 -12.36
N GLU A 64 4.15 9.85 -12.02
CA GLU A 64 3.67 9.94 -10.64
C GLU A 64 4.15 8.76 -9.77
N ILE A 65 4.31 7.57 -10.35
CA ILE A 65 4.85 6.38 -9.68
C ILE A 65 6.27 6.65 -9.17
N SER A 66 7.16 7.14 -10.04
CA SER A 66 8.55 7.44 -9.67
C SER A 66 8.64 8.67 -8.77
N LEU A 67 7.78 9.67 -8.97
CA LEU A 67 7.68 10.84 -8.09
C LEU A 67 7.20 10.50 -6.68
N ALA A 68 6.53 9.34 -6.51
CA ALA A 68 6.14 8.82 -5.19
C ALA A 68 7.24 7.98 -4.52
N HIS A 69 8.41 7.84 -5.13
CA HIS A 69 9.52 7.03 -4.59
C HIS A 69 9.84 7.39 -3.14
N ASN A 70 10.04 6.38 -2.28
CA ASN A 70 10.23 6.48 -0.83
C ASN A 70 9.10 7.23 -0.09
N GLY A 71 7.93 7.36 -0.71
CA GLY A 71 6.76 8.04 -0.18
C GLY A 71 5.47 7.27 -0.41
N VAL A 72 4.38 8.01 -0.68
CA VAL A 72 3.02 7.48 -0.83
C VAL A 72 2.46 7.85 -2.20
N LEU A 73 1.95 6.86 -2.92
CA LEU A 73 1.07 7.04 -4.06
C LEU A 73 -0.37 6.77 -3.60
N PHE A 74 -1.21 7.79 -3.59
CA PHE A 74 -2.62 7.70 -3.20
C PHE A 74 -3.51 7.74 -4.43
N LEU A 75 -4.31 6.70 -4.62
CA LEU A 75 -5.31 6.61 -5.69
C LEU A 75 -6.71 6.66 -5.06
N ASP A 76 -7.36 7.80 -5.17
CA ASP A 76 -8.74 7.95 -4.74
C ASP A 76 -9.69 7.48 -5.84
N GLU A 77 -10.87 6.97 -5.47
CA GLU A 77 -11.86 6.45 -6.42
C GLU A 77 -11.26 5.39 -7.36
N LEU A 78 -10.51 4.43 -6.81
CA LEU A 78 -9.75 3.43 -7.57
C LEU A 78 -10.49 2.82 -8.78
N PRO A 79 -11.80 2.43 -8.71
CA PRO A 79 -12.51 1.89 -9.86
C PRO A 79 -12.85 2.92 -10.96
N GLU A 80 -12.59 4.21 -10.75
CA GLU A 80 -12.81 5.24 -11.78
C GLU A 80 -11.57 5.42 -12.68
N PHE A 81 -10.41 4.90 -12.28
CA PHE A 81 -9.25 4.82 -13.16
C PHE A 81 -9.52 3.86 -14.32
N ARG A 82 -8.93 4.14 -15.46
CA ARG A 82 -8.95 3.22 -16.61
C ARG A 82 -8.13 1.98 -16.28
N SER A 83 -8.60 0.81 -16.72
CA SER A 83 -7.92 -0.46 -16.45
C SER A 83 -6.49 -0.51 -17.00
N ASP A 84 -6.23 0.08 -18.17
CA ASP A 84 -4.89 0.16 -18.75
C ASP A 84 -3.93 1.01 -17.89
N VAL A 85 -4.43 2.02 -17.19
CA VAL A 85 -3.68 2.84 -16.25
C VAL A 85 -3.35 2.06 -14.98
N LEU A 86 -4.31 1.29 -14.44
CA LEU A 86 -4.08 0.48 -13.25
C LEU A 86 -3.10 -0.68 -13.49
N GLU A 87 -3.12 -1.28 -14.68
CA GLU A 87 -2.20 -2.36 -15.04
C GLU A 87 -0.71 -1.93 -15.04
N VAL A 88 -0.45 -0.64 -15.28
CA VAL A 88 0.91 -0.08 -15.22
C VAL A 88 1.54 -0.19 -13.82
N LEU A 89 0.72 -0.26 -12.76
CA LEU A 89 1.20 -0.38 -11.37
C LEU A 89 1.80 -1.76 -11.05
N ARG A 90 1.48 -2.79 -11.84
CA ARG A 90 1.84 -4.18 -11.48
C ARG A 90 3.33 -4.40 -11.39
N GLN A 91 4.07 -3.95 -12.38
CA GLN A 91 5.53 -4.09 -12.39
C GLN A 91 6.21 -3.28 -11.28
N PRO A 92 5.92 -1.96 -11.12
CA PRO A 92 6.51 -1.17 -10.05
C PRO A 92 6.28 -1.70 -8.64
N LEU A 93 5.11 -2.32 -8.40
CA LEU A 93 4.79 -2.93 -7.10
C LEU A 93 5.59 -4.21 -6.82
N GLU A 94 6.06 -4.91 -7.86
CA GLU A 94 6.91 -6.10 -7.72
C GLU A 94 8.39 -5.73 -7.71
N ASP A 95 8.83 -4.98 -8.72
CA ASP A 95 10.25 -4.74 -8.98
C ASP A 95 10.80 -3.52 -8.24
N GLY A 96 9.92 -2.59 -7.80
CA GLY A 96 10.32 -1.34 -7.17
C GLY A 96 10.96 -0.34 -8.15
N GLU A 97 10.74 -0.52 -9.45
CA GLU A 97 11.26 0.35 -10.51
C GLU A 97 10.31 0.42 -11.71
N VAL A 98 10.43 1.49 -12.48
CA VAL A 98 9.69 1.70 -13.75
C VAL A 98 10.68 1.89 -14.87
N THR A 99 10.59 1.08 -15.92
CA THR A 99 11.37 1.23 -17.14
C THR A 99 10.55 1.91 -18.22
N VAL A 100 11.00 3.08 -18.66
CA VAL A 100 10.42 3.85 -19.76
C VAL A 100 11.28 3.61 -21.02
N SER A 101 10.76 2.81 -21.95
CA SER A 101 11.43 2.53 -23.22
C SER A 101 10.90 3.43 -24.33
N ARG A 102 11.79 4.00 -25.13
CA ARG A 102 11.51 4.82 -26.32
C ARG A 102 12.52 4.51 -27.43
N VAL A 103 12.24 4.99 -28.63
CA VAL A 103 13.18 4.85 -29.77
C VAL A 103 14.55 5.47 -29.44
N SER A 104 14.56 6.54 -28.65
CA SER A 104 15.77 7.24 -28.19
C SER A 104 16.56 6.55 -27.07
N GLY A 105 16.02 5.46 -26.48
CA GLY A 105 16.64 4.73 -25.40
C GLY A 105 15.66 4.27 -24.32
N SER A 106 16.20 3.56 -23.34
CA SER A 106 15.45 3.09 -22.18
C SER A 106 16.05 3.68 -20.91
N VAL A 107 15.20 4.20 -20.04
CA VAL A 107 15.59 4.76 -18.73
C VAL A 107 14.75 4.08 -17.66
N THR A 108 15.43 3.59 -16.61
CA THR A 108 14.79 2.99 -15.44
C THR A 108 14.82 3.97 -14.28
N PHE A 109 13.67 4.24 -13.70
CA PHE A 109 13.50 5.08 -12.51
C PHE A 109 13.13 4.22 -11.32
N PRO A 110 13.73 4.44 -10.13
CA PRO A 110 13.30 3.79 -8.91
C PRO A 110 11.86 4.21 -8.56
N SER A 111 11.07 3.26 -8.02
CA SER A 111 9.65 3.46 -7.72
C SER A 111 9.20 2.66 -6.49
N ARG A 112 9.95 2.74 -5.41
CA ARG A 112 9.61 2.10 -4.13
C ARG A 112 8.67 3.01 -3.36
N PHE A 113 7.37 2.76 -3.39
CA PHE A 113 6.35 3.59 -2.76
C PHE A 113 5.36 2.73 -1.98
N MET A 114 4.66 3.34 -1.03
CA MET A 114 3.47 2.77 -0.42
C MET A 114 2.28 3.10 -1.30
N LEU A 115 1.63 2.07 -1.87
CA LEU A 115 0.35 2.26 -2.56
C LEU A 115 -0.78 2.34 -1.54
N VAL A 116 -1.55 3.42 -1.60
CA VAL A 116 -2.79 3.58 -0.82
C VAL A 116 -3.92 3.85 -1.78
N CYS A 117 -4.97 3.04 -1.71
CA CYS A 117 -6.14 3.17 -2.55
C CYS A 117 -7.37 3.44 -1.69
N ALA A 118 -8.29 4.24 -2.19
CA ALA A 118 -9.61 4.40 -1.61
C ALA A 118 -10.67 4.11 -2.67
N MET A 119 -11.77 3.49 -2.26
CA MET A 119 -12.91 3.26 -3.13
C MET A 119 -14.20 3.18 -2.33
N ASN A 120 -15.30 3.47 -2.98
CA ASN A 120 -16.63 3.25 -2.44
C ASN A 120 -17.06 1.78 -2.64
N PRO A 121 -18.02 1.26 -1.84
CA PRO A 121 -18.52 -0.11 -1.98
C PRO A 121 -19.31 -0.35 -3.28
N CYS A 122 -19.78 0.71 -3.94
CA CYS A 122 -20.41 0.66 -5.25
C CYS A 122 -20.41 2.06 -5.87
N LYS A 123 -20.85 2.18 -7.13
CA LYS A 123 -20.90 3.46 -7.86
C LYS A 123 -21.73 4.56 -7.15
N CYS A 124 -22.78 4.20 -6.40
CA CYS A 124 -23.59 5.17 -5.63
C CYS A 124 -23.08 5.38 -4.19
N GLY A 125 -22.12 4.59 -3.72
CA GLY A 125 -21.52 4.70 -2.38
C GLY A 125 -22.31 4.06 -1.23
N TRP A 126 -23.49 3.46 -1.49
CA TRP A 126 -24.42 3.03 -0.44
C TRP A 126 -24.65 1.50 -0.35
N TYR A 127 -23.88 0.70 -1.06
CA TYR A 127 -24.01 -0.77 -1.00
C TYR A 127 -23.63 -1.26 0.41
N GLY A 128 -24.47 -2.14 0.97
CA GLY A 128 -24.27 -2.63 2.34
C GLY A 128 -24.68 -1.66 3.46
N HIS A 129 -25.04 -0.40 3.14
CA HIS A 129 -25.42 0.58 4.16
C HIS A 129 -26.83 0.28 4.72
N PRO A 130 -27.03 0.30 6.07
CA PRO A 130 -28.32 -0.03 6.71
C PRO A 130 -29.52 0.81 6.25
N SER A 131 -29.27 2.03 5.74
CA SER A 131 -30.31 2.94 5.27
C SER A 131 -31.08 2.45 4.03
N GLY A 132 -30.65 1.40 3.35
CA GLY A 132 -31.28 0.89 2.13
C GLY A 132 -31.26 1.85 0.93
N ARG A 133 -30.42 2.89 0.96
CA ARG A 133 -30.32 3.92 -0.12
C ARG A 133 -29.67 3.42 -1.40
N CYS A 134 -29.00 2.29 -1.35
CA CYS A 134 -28.36 1.74 -2.52
C CYS A 134 -29.41 1.34 -3.58
N ARG A 135 -29.19 1.79 -4.82
CA ARG A 135 -30.04 1.45 -5.98
C ARG A 135 -29.28 0.64 -7.03
N CYS A 136 -28.05 0.26 -6.75
CA CYS A 136 -27.23 -0.55 -7.64
C CYS A 136 -27.72 -1.99 -7.62
N SER A 137 -27.86 -2.62 -8.79
CA SER A 137 -28.05 -4.06 -8.87
C SER A 137 -26.74 -4.77 -8.50
N GLU A 138 -26.82 -6.04 -8.08
CA GLU A 138 -25.61 -6.85 -7.84
C GLU A 138 -24.70 -6.92 -9.07
N LYS A 139 -25.28 -6.93 -10.26
CA LYS A 139 -24.55 -6.89 -11.54
C LYS A 139 -23.75 -5.58 -11.68
N ASP A 140 -24.31 -4.45 -11.27
CA ASP A 140 -23.62 -3.16 -11.32
C ASP A 140 -22.48 -3.09 -10.28
N VAL A 141 -22.72 -3.64 -9.08
CA VAL A 141 -21.70 -3.76 -8.04
C VAL A 141 -20.53 -4.62 -8.54
N ARG A 142 -20.82 -5.82 -9.05
CA ARG A 142 -19.79 -6.71 -9.62
C ARG A 142 -19.03 -6.05 -10.77
N ARG A 143 -19.73 -5.35 -11.67
CA ARG A 143 -19.07 -4.58 -12.76
C ARG A 143 -18.18 -3.46 -12.23
N TYR A 144 -18.58 -2.81 -11.15
CA TYR A 144 -17.79 -1.74 -10.54
C TYR A 144 -16.48 -2.29 -9.96
N HIS A 145 -16.54 -3.39 -9.21
CA HIS A 145 -15.36 -4.04 -8.63
C HIS A 145 -14.47 -4.72 -9.68
N SER A 146 -15.05 -5.30 -10.74
CA SER A 146 -14.28 -5.99 -11.80
C SER A 146 -13.37 -5.07 -12.62
N LYS A 147 -13.47 -3.76 -12.45
CA LYS A 147 -12.50 -2.80 -13.02
C LYS A 147 -11.09 -2.94 -12.39
N ILE A 148 -11.03 -3.46 -11.18
CA ILE A 148 -9.76 -3.75 -10.49
C ILE A 148 -9.43 -5.21 -10.78
N SER A 149 -8.30 -5.45 -11.43
CA SER A 149 -7.90 -6.82 -11.76
C SER A 149 -7.50 -7.62 -10.52
N GLY A 150 -7.81 -8.92 -10.52
CA GLY A 150 -7.37 -9.85 -9.46
C GLY A 150 -5.86 -9.76 -9.19
N PRO A 151 -5.00 -9.77 -10.24
CA PRO A 151 -3.56 -9.59 -10.06
C PRO A 151 -3.14 -8.29 -9.37
N LEU A 152 -3.88 -7.19 -9.52
CA LEU A 152 -3.61 -5.96 -8.79
C LEU A 152 -4.05 -6.07 -7.32
N LEU A 153 -5.25 -6.62 -7.06
CA LEU A 153 -5.74 -6.90 -5.70
C LEU A 153 -4.80 -7.83 -4.93
N ASP A 154 -4.25 -8.83 -5.60
CA ASP A 154 -3.26 -9.72 -5.00
C ASP A 154 -2.00 -8.97 -4.51
N ARG A 155 -1.70 -7.80 -5.05
CA ARG A 155 -0.55 -6.97 -4.66
C ARG A 155 -0.84 -5.99 -3.52
N ILE A 156 -2.10 -5.85 -3.13
CA ILE A 156 -2.49 -5.07 -1.97
C ILE A 156 -2.39 -5.96 -0.73
N ASP A 157 -1.62 -5.55 0.26
CA ASP A 157 -1.35 -6.36 1.45
C ASP A 157 -2.48 -6.27 2.47
N ILE A 158 -3.08 -5.10 2.63
CA ILE A 158 -4.07 -4.77 3.65
C ILE A 158 -5.31 -4.17 3.00
N ILE A 159 -6.48 -4.73 3.25
CA ILE A 159 -7.77 -4.18 2.85
C ILE A 159 -8.60 -3.96 4.11
N VAL A 160 -9.13 -2.74 4.26
CA VAL A 160 -9.89 -2.33 5.44
C VAL A 160 -11.20 -1.71 5.00
N GLU A 161 -12.30 -2.17 5.55
CA GLU A 161 -13.59 -1.51 5.43
C GLU A 161 -13.71 -0.42 6.49
N VAL A 162 -14.06 0.78 6.04
CA VAL A 162 -14.30 1.92 6.93
C VAL A 162 -15.82 2.10 7.05
N PRO A 163 -16.41 1.82 8.22
CA PRO A 163 -17.84 1.99 8.41
C PRO A 163 -18.25 3.46 8.28
N ALA A 164 -19.52 3.68 7.93
CA ALA A 164 -20.10 5.03 7.97
C ALA A 164 -20.15 5.52 9.42
N LEU A 165 -19.74 6.77 9.62
CA LEU A 165 -19.81 7.41 10.94
C LEU A 165 -21.25 7.74 11.29
N GLU A 166 -21.66 7.40 12.52
CA GLU A 166 -22.93 7.84 13.08
C GLU A 166 -22.86 9.32 13.48
N TYR A 167 -24.01 9.97 13.51
CA TYR A 167 -24.08 11.40 13.80
C TYR A 167 -23.47 11.76 15.17
N ASP A 168 -23.65 10.91 16.17
CA ASP A 168 -23.11 11.11 17.51
C ASP A 168 -21.59 10.99 17.56
N GLU A 169 -21.01 10.11 16.75
CA GLU A 169 -19.56 9.98 16.57
C GLU A 169 -18.96 11.23 15.92
N LEU A 170 -19.66 11.81 14.92
CA LEU A 170 -19.26 13.08 14.30
C LEU A 170 -19.28 14.26 15.28
N ARG A 171 -20.18 14.24 16.26
CA ARG A 171 -20.28 15.26 17.31
C ARG A 171 -19.34 15.02 18.48
N SER A 172 -18.85 13.82 18.63
CA SER A 172 -17.91 13.48 19.69
C SER A 172 -16.69 14.39 19.62
N ARG A 173 -16.41 15.08 20.74
CA ARG A 173 -15.22 15.90 20.93
C ARG A 173 -14.04 15.10 21.51
N THR A 174 -14.20 13.80 21.66
CA THR A 174 -13.10 12.93 22.12
C THR A 174 -11.98 13.01 21.09
N PRO A 175 -10.80 13.52 21.45
CA PRO A 175 -9.69 13.60 20.51
C PRO A 175 -9.30 12.19 20.06
N ALA A 176 -9.25 11.97 18.75
CA ALA A 176 -8.63 10.77 18.22
C ALA A 176 -7.12 10.79 18.51
N GLU A 177 -6.49 9.62 18.50
CA GLU A 177 -5.05 9.50 18.68
C GLU A 177 -4.28 10.41 17.69
N SER A 178 -3.28 11.12 18.19
CA SER A 178 -2.50 12.05 17.39
C SER A 178 -1.54 11.32 16.44
N SER A 179 -1.23 11.93 15.29
CA SER A 179 -0.20 11.40 14.38
C SER A 179 1.17 11.26 15.06
N ALA A 180 1.47 12.09 16.07
CA ALA A 180 2.73 11.99 16.81
C ALA A 180 2.79 10.73 17.69
N GLU A 181 1.69 10.32 18.29
CA GLU A 181 1.60 9.09 19.07
C GLU A 181 1.72 7.85 18.17
N ILE A 182 0.99 7.86 17.05
CA ILE A 182 1.10 6.79 16.04
C ILE A 182 2.54 6.67 15.53
N LYS A 183 3.19 7.82 15.20
CA LYS A 183 4.57 7.85 14.71
C LYS A 183 5.55 7.21 15.69
N LYS A 184 5.41 7.45 16.99
CA LYS A 184 6.27 6.82 18.00
C LYS A 184 6.23 5.29 17.93
N ARG A 185 5.04 4.69 17.80
CA ARG A 185 4.91 3.23 17.66
C ARG A 185 5.52 2.73 16.35
N VAL A 186 5.30 3.48 15.27
CA VAL A 186 5.90 3.15 13.96
C VAL A 186 7.42 3.21 14.02
N ASP A 187 8.00 4.23 14.65
CA ASP A 187 9.45 4.38 14.77
C ASP A 187 10.05 3.20 15.57
N VAL A 188 9.43 2.80 16.69
CA VAL A 188 9.88 1.63 17.48
C VAL A 188 9.84 0.34 16.65
N ALA A 189 8.77 0.11 15.89
CA ALA A 189 8.67 -1.06 15.01
C ALA A 189 9.74 -1.02 13.89
N ARG A 190 10.05 0.17 13.38
CA ARG A 190 11.10 0.36 12.36
C ARG A 190 12.50 0.13 12.93
N GLU A 191 12.77 0.52 14.15
CA GLU A 191 14.04 0.22 14.84
C GLU A 191 14.26 -1.29 14.96
N ARG A 192 13.23 -2.07 15.29
CA ARG A 192 13.28 -3.55 15.30
C ARG A 192 13.62 -4.12 13.93
N GLN A 193 12.98 -3.60 12.87
CA GLN A 193 13.28 -4.01 11.51
C GLN A 193 14.72 -3.64 11.11
N HIS A 194 15.17 -2.46 11.48
CA HIS A 194 16.53 -1.99 11.21
C HIS A 194 17.57 -2.93 11.86
N ALA A 195 17.34 -3.33 13.12
CA ALA A 195 18.18 -4.30 13.82
C ALA A 195 18.15 -5.68 13.13
N ARG A 196 16.95 -6.16 12.71
CA ARG A 196 16.76 -7.44 12.00
C ARG A 196 17.53 -7.51 10.68
N PHE A 197 17.60 -6.42 9.94
CA PHE A 197 18.28 -6.36 8.64
C PHE A 197 19.70 -5.78 8.72
N ALA A 198 20.36 -5.92 9.86
CA ALA A 198 21.74 -5.49 10.10
C ALA A 198 22.02 -4.01 9.70
N GLY A 199 21.04 -3.15 9.92
CA GLY A 199 21.16 -1.73 9.65
C GLY A 199 20.93 -1.31 8.19
N ASP A 200 20.53 -2.22 7.30
CA ASP A 200 20.09 -1.85 5.95
C ASP A 200 18.77 -1.06 6.01
N GLY A 201 18.88 0.26 5.97
CA GLY A 201 17.74 1.18 6.04
C GLY A 201 16.78 1.09 4.86
N SER A 202 17.20 0.46 3.75
CA SER A 202 16.36 0.23 2.58
C SER A 202 15.40 -0.95 2.77
N MET A 203 15.69 -1.85 3.72
CA MET A 203 14.90 -3.04 4.01
C MET A 203 13.77 -2.77 5.01
N CYS A 204 12.66 -3.48 4.80
CA CYS A 204 11.53 -3.54 5.71
C CYS A 204 10.82 -4.90 5.56
N ASN A 205 9.91 -5.21 6.48
CA ASN A 205 9.20 -6.51 6.42
C ASN A 205 8.49 -6.76 5.09
N ALA A 206 7.94 -5.73 4.45
CA ALA A 206 7.29 -5.85 3.14
C ALA A 206 8.24 -6.37 2.03
N ARG A 207 9.55 -6.24 2.23
CA ARG A 207 10.60 -6.67 1.26
C ARG A 207 11.29 -7.97 1.65
N ILE A 208 10.84 -8.65 2.70
CA ILE A 208 11.39 -9.95 3.06
C ILE A 208 11.18 -10.92 1.89
N GLY A 209 12.26 -11.44 1.34
CA GLY A 209 12.23 -12.48 0.31
C GLY A 209 11.96 -13.87 0.90
N SER A 210 11.77 -14.88 0.04
CA SER A 210 11.41 -16.25 0.47
C SER A 210 12.38 -16.88 1.47
N ALA A 211 13.68 -16.58 1.39
CA ALA A 211 14.66 -17.06 2.36
C ALA A 211 14.44 -16.39 3.73
N GLY A 212 14.28 -15.07 3.75
CA GLY A 212 14.04 -14.32 4.97
C GLY A 212 12.67 -14.61 5.63
N LEU A 213 11.65 -15.01 4.85
CA LEU A 213 10.38 -15.45 5.43
C LEU A 213 10.55 -16.67 6.32
N ARG A 214 11.40 -17.63 5.93
CA ARG A 214 11.70 -18.81 6.76
C ARG A 214 12.48 -18.47 8.03
N GLU A 215 13.31 -17.45 7.97
CA GLU A 215 14.15 -17.00 9.08
C GLU A 215 13.39 -16.08 10.04
N PHE A 216 12.71 -15.04 9.52
CA PHE A 216 12.14 -13.97 10.34
C PHE A 216 10.65 -14.12 10.61
N CYS A 217 9.97 -15.01 9.89
CA CYS A 217 8.53 -15.26 10.01
C CYS A 217 8.25 -16.73 10.37
N ALA A 218 9.13 -17.37 11.14
CA ALA A 218 8.90 -18.73 11.61
C ALA A 218 7.62 -18.78 12.46
N LEU A 219 6.80 -19.80 12.22
CA LEU A 219 5.54 -20.04 12.91
C LEU A 219 5.69 -21.17 13.92
N ASN A 220 5.01 -21.05 15.06
CA ASN A 220 4.81 -22.17 15.96
C ASN A 220 3.66 -23.09 15.44
N ALA A 221 3.46 -24.24 16.07
CA ALA A 221 2.47 -25.23 15.64
C ALA A 221 1.03 -24.65 15.58
N GLU A 222 0.66 -23.81 16.53
CA GLU A 222 -0.66 -23.16 16.60
C GLU A 222 -0.88 -22.17 15.46
N CYS A 223 0.13 -21.35 15.16
CA CYS A 223 0.12 -20.45 14.02
C CYS A 223 0.05 -21.20 12.67
N GLU A 224 0.76 -22.34 12.56
CA GLU A 224 0.72 -23.17 11.35
C GLU A 224 -0.66 -23.78 11.12
N GLU A 225 -1.33 -24.27 12.18
CA GLU A 225 -2.69 -24.79 12.07
C GLU A 225 -3.67 -23.69 11.64
N LEU A 226 -3.58 -22.49 12.23
CA LEU A 226 -4.41 -21.35 11.85
C LEU A 226 -4.19 -20.95 10.38
N MET A 227 -2.93 -20.86 9.95
CA MET A 227 -2.59 -20.57 8.55
C MET A 227 -3.10 -21.64 7.60
N LYS A 228 -2.99 -22.92 7.94
CA LYS A 228 -3.49 -24.04 7.14
C LYS A 228 -5.01 -24.01 7.00
N ALA A 229 -5.72 -23.70 8.09
CA ALA A 229 -7.16 -23.54 8.06
C ALA A 229 -7.59 -22.38 7.15
N ALA A 230 -6.95 -21.21 7.28
CA ALA A 230 -7.21 -20.04 6.44
C ALA A 230 -6.88 -20.31 4.96
N PHE A 231 -5.75 -20.98 4.69
CA PHE A 231 -5.33 -21.31 3.33
C PHE A 231 -6.39 -22.16 2.61
N SER A 232 -6.96 -23.16 3.31
CA SER A 232 -7.97 -24.04 2.76
C SER A 232 -9.33 -23.35 2.62
N ALA A 233 -9.76 -22.57 3.64
CA ALA A 233 -11.06 -21.91 3.65
C ALA A 233 -11.18 -20.78 2.62
N MET A 234 -10.09 -20.03 2.40
CA MET A 234 -10.08 -18.85 1.55
C MET A 234 -9.44 -19.10 0.17
N ASN A 235 -9.03 -20.33 -0.14
CA ASN A 235 -8.33 -20.67 -1.38
C ASN A 235 -7.13 -19.73 -1.65
N LEU A 236 -6.30 -19.48 -0.64
CA LEU A 236 -5.19 -18.55 -0.73
C LEU A 236 -4.13 -19.04 -1.73
N SER A 237 -3.53 -18.10 -2.46
CA SER A 237 -2.35 -18.38 -3.28
C SER A 237 -1.06 -18.38 -2.43
N GLY A 238 0.02 -18.96 -2.94
CA GLY A 238 1.33 -18.87 -2.28
C GLY A 238 1.78 -17.42 -2.06
N ARG A 239 1.43 -16.51 -2.97
CA ARG A 239 1.70 -15.05 -2.80
C ARG A 239 0.92 -14.48 -1.62
N SER A 240 -0.36 -14.85 -1.48
CA SER A 240 -1.18 -14.42 -0.34
C SER A 240 -0.62 -14.94 0.99
N TYR A 241 -0.13 -16.17 1.02
CA TYR A 241 0.54 -16.75 2.17
C TYR A 241 1.76 -15.91 2.60
N ASP A 242 2.68 -15.62 1.68
CA ASP A 242 3.86 -14.80 1.95
C ASP A 242 3.51 -13.40 2.47
N ARG A 243 2.43 -12.80 1.96
CA ARG A 243 1.95 -11.48 2.39
C ARG A 243 1.40 -11.50 3.79
N ILE A 244 0.57 -12.51 4.13
CA ILE A 244 0.07 -12.68 5.50
C ILE A 244 1.24 -12.78 6.48
N LEU A 245 2.29 -13.53 6.15
CA LEU A 245 3.47 -13.63 7.01
C LEU A 245 4.18 -12.29 7.21
N ARG A 246 4.37 -11.49 6.15
CA ARG A 246 4.99 -10.16 6.26
C ARG A 246 4.15 -9.19 7.09
N VAL A 247 2.82 -9.24 6.94
CA VAL A 247 1.89 -8.42 7.72
C VAL A 247 1.91 -8.87 9.18
N ALA A 248 1.80 -10.18 9.46
CA ALA A 248 1.85 -10.73 10.82
C ALA A 248 3.19 -10.38 11.53
N ARG A 249 4.33 -10.45 10.81
CA ARG A 249 5.61 -10.01 11.34
C ARG A 249 5.60 -8.53 11.70
N THR A 250 4.95 -7.70 10.89
CA THR A 250 4.84 -6.26 11.16
C THR A 250 3.93 -5.97 12.35
N ILE A 251 2.83 -6.71 12.50
CA ILE A 251 1.93 -6.61 13.65
C ILE A 251 2.69 -6.99 14.94
N ALA A 252 3.45 -8.10 14.92
CA ALA A 252 4.28 -8.49 16.06
C ALA A 252 5.37 -7.45 16.40
N ASP A 253 6.00 -6.82 15.41
CA ASP A 253 6.94 -5.72 15.64
C ASP A 253 6.26 -4.52 16.32
N LEU A 254 5.03 -4.18 15.90
CA LEU A 254 4.21 -3.11 16.51
C LEU A 254 3.76 -3.45 17.93
N ALA A 255 3.45 -4.72 18.19
CA ALA A 255 3.15 -5.24 19.53
C ALA A 255 4.39 -5.30 20.44
N GLY A 256 5.58 -5.20 19.87
CA GLY A 256 6.84 -5.30 20.62
C GLY A 256 7.32 -6.73 20.84
N GLU A 257 6.75 -7.71 20.14
CA GLU A 257 7.04 -9.13 20.30
C GLU A 257 8.11 -9.63 19.34
N GLU A 258 8.92 -10.58 19.84
CA GLU A 258 10.01 -11.19 19.06
C GLU A 258 9.47 -12.25 18.10
N ASN A 259 8.48 -13.02 18.54
CA ASN A 259 7.90 -14.11 17.76
C ASN A 259 6.51 -13.74 17.24
N ILE A 260 6.10 -14.34 16.12
CA ILE A 260 4.74 -14.23 15.63
C ILE A 260 3.84 -15.13 16.50
N ALA A 261 2.78 -14.56 17.06
CA ALA A 261 1.77 -15.24 17.86
C ALA A 261 0.47 -15.44 17.05
N PRO A 262 -0.46 -16.34 17.49
CA PRO A 262 -1.70 -16.62 16.78
C PRO A 262 -2.57 -15.38 16.51
N GLU A 263 -2.63 -14.43 17.45
CA GLU A 263 -3.34 -13.17 17.29
C GLU A 263 -2.82 -12.32 16.13
N HIS A 264 -1.49 -12.31 15.90
CA HIS A 264 -0.88 -11.59 14.79
C HIS A 264 -1.25 -12.21 13.44
N ILE A 265 -1.32 -13.54 13.38
CA ILE A 265 -1.77 -14.28 12.20
C ILE A 265 -3.27 -14.03 11.96
N ALA A 266 -4.09 -14.10 13.00
CA ALA A 266 -5.53 -13.87 12.90
C ALA A 266 -5.84 -12.47 12.36
N GLU A 267 -5.17 -11.44 12.89
CA GLU A 267 -5.31 -10.05 12.42
C GLU A 267 -4.84 -9.92 10.97
N ALA A 268 -3.69 -10.49 10.61
CA ALA A 268 -3.17 -10.44 9.23
C ALA A 268 -4.09 -11.13 8.22
N ILE A 269 -4.77 -12.22 8.61
CA ILE A 269 -5.77 -12.91 7.80
C ILE A 269 -7.00 -12.01 7.60
N GLN A 270 -7.48 -11.31 8.64
CA GLN A 270 -8.63 -10.41 8.53
C GLN A 270 -8.43 -9.33 7.48
N TYR A 271 -7.22 -8.81 7.32
CA TYR A 271 -6.90 -7.84 6.26
C TYR A 271 -6.95 -8.42 4.84
N ARG A 272 -7.16 -9.75 4.69
CA ARG A 272 -7.28 -10.45 3.40
C ARG A 272 -8.67 -11.03 3.15
N THR A 273 -9.60 -10.93 4.09
CA THR A 273 -10.96 -11.50 3.98
C THR A 273 -11.93 -10.66 3.15
N TYR A 274 -11.46 -9.57 2.53
CA TYR A 274 -12.33 -8.72 1.73
C TYR A 274 -12.92 -9.46 0.53
N ASP A 275 -14.24 -9.64 0.56
CA ASP A 275 -15.04 -10.08 -0.59
C ASP A 275 -15.82 -8.87 -1.14
N PRO A 276 -15.42 -8.32 -2.31
CA PRO A 276 -16.13 -7.20 -2.92
C PRO A 276 -17.55 -7.51 -3.35
N THR A 277 -17.95 -8.79 -3.35
CA THR A 277 -19.28 -9.23 -3.80
C THR A 277 -20.23 -9.46 -2.64
N GLY A 278 -19.76 -9.41 -1.38
CA GLY A 278 -20.59 -9.60 -0.20
C GLY A 278 -21.18 -11.02 -0.10
N GLY A 279 -20.48 -12.02 -0.63
CA GLY A 279 -20.83 -13.41 -0.48
C GLY A 279 -20.57 -13.85 0.96
N VAL A 280 -21.61 -13.91 1.78
CA VAL A 280 -21.68 -14.66 3.04
C VAL A 280 -21.89 -16.12 2.69
#